data_1d4c6326dd0e5b0026d0f2ac2235d725
#
_entry.id   1d4c6326dd0e5b0026d0f2ac2235d725
#
_cell.length_a   1.000
_cell.length_b   1.000
_cell.length_c   1.000
_cell.angle_alpha   90.00
_cell.angle_beta   90.00
_cell.angle_gamma   90.00
#
_symmetry.space_group_name_H-M   'P 1'
#
loop_
_entity.id
_entity.type
_entity.pdbx_description
1 polymer ?
#
loop_
_entity_poly.entity_id
_entity_poly.type
_entity_poly.pdbx_seq_one_letter_code
_entity_poly.pdbx_strand_id
1 'polypeptide(L)'
;MTRFILAPLAALMLAGCTQTIVSPVSVTRFVGAQPARLGQGPIAVRPAPGAPGTLADFEAFQDAVAAGLARLGYRVVAGDSAAQVAEVRVLRTLERPARGRGPVSVGVGGETGSYGSGVGLGLGIDLTPPPPEVASTQMGVVIRDTASGQSLWEGRAEFSASRNTPYASAQATAHKMADALFSGFPGRSGETIEVK
;
A
#
# COMPACT_ATOMS: atom_id res chain seq x y z
N MET A 1 63.46 -22.70 5.84
CA MET A 1 62.85 -21.40 5.43
C MET A 1 61.50 -21.70 4.81
N THR A 2 60.46 -21.73 5.58
CA THR A 2 59.09 -22.14 5.18
C THR A 2 58.30 -20.89 4.84
N ARG A 3 57.98 -20.70 3.55
CA ARG A 3 57.15 -19.59 3.05
C ARG A 3 55.69 -19.96 3.24
N PHE A 4 55.03 -19.37 4.24
CA PHE A 4 53.57 -19.37 4.39
C PHE A 4 52.95 -18.49 3.31
N ILE A 5 52.25 -19.12 2.37
CA ILE A 5 51.36 -18.43 1.44
C ILE A 5 50.02 -18.20 2.13
N LEU A 6 49.79 -16.98 2.60
CA LEU A 6 48.47 -16.55 3.03
C LEU A 6 47.58 -16.39 1.81
N ALA A 7 46.64 -17.27 1.61
CA ALA A 7 45.56 -17.08 0.68
C ALA A 7 44.55 -16.07 1.26
N PRO A 8 44.21 -14.96 0.61
CA PRO A 8 43.14 -14.10 1.03
C PRO A 8 41.81 -14.78 0.74
N LEU A 9 41.13 -15.19 1.80
CA LEU A 9 39.74 -15.63 1.75
C LEU A 9 38.88 -14.43 1.36
N ALA A 10 38.58 -14.29 0.07
CA ALA A 10 37.65 -13.32 -0.44
C ALA A 10 36.25 -13.75 0.01
N ALA A 11 35.79 -13.18 1.12
CA ALA A 11 34.41 -13.28 1.54
C ALA A 11 33.55 -12.53 0.51
N LEU A 12 32.99 -13.25 -0.46
CA LEU A 12 31.91 -12.74 -1.30
C LEU A 12 30.71 -12.44 -0.39
N MET A 13 30.52 -11.17 -0.08
CA MET A 13 29.29 -10.64 0.47
C MET A 13 28.20 -10.84 -0.60
N LEU A 14 27.47 -11.96 -0.53
CA LEU A 14 26.21 -12.10 -1.25
C LEU A 14 25.22 -11.15 -0.58
N ALA A 15 25.19 -9.90 -1.04
CA ALA A 15 24.12 -8.98 -0.77
C ALA A 15 22.88 -9.52 -1.50
N GLY A 16 22.11 -10.35 -0.81
CA GLY A 16 20.80 -10.78 -1.28
C GLY A 16 19.92 -9.54 -1.41
N CYS A 17 19.67 -9.07 -2.62
CA CYS A 17 18.70 -8.01 -2.89
C CYS A 17 17.32 -8.52 -2.50
N THR A 18 16.84 -8.16 -1.32
CA THR A 18 15.44 -8.36 -0.95
C THR A 18 14.60 -7.42 -1.82
N GLN A 19 13.78 -8.01 -2.67
CA GLN A 19 12.89 -7.25 -3.53
C GLN A 19 11.91 -6.45 -2.68
N THR A 20 11.90 -5.13 -2.86
CA THR A 20 11.03 -4.20 -2.13
C THR A 20 10.01 -3.63 -3.10
N ILE A 21 8.73 -3.73 -2.77
CA ILE A 21 7.63 -3.20 -3.57
C ILE A 21 7.02 -2.02 -2.81
N VAL A 22 6.96 -0.86 -3.45
CA VAL A 22 6.21 0.32 -2.99
C VAL A 22 5.56 0.93 -4.23
N SER A 23 4.24 0.84 -4.33
CA SER A 23 3.51 1.46 -5.43
C SER A 23 3.40 2.98 -5.24
N PRO A 24 3.13 3.77 -6.29
CA PRO A 24 2.52 5.07 -6.10
C PRO A 24 1.14 4.91 -5.44
N VAL A 25 0.60 5.99 -4.87
CA VAL A 25 -0.78 6.02 -4.39
C VAL A 25 -1.66 6.42 -5.57
N SER A 26 -2.54 5.52 -6.00
CA SER A 26 -3.56 5.82 -7.00
C SER A 26 -4.75 6.50 -6.32
N VAL A 27 -5.12 7.70 -6.77
CA VAL A 27 -6.19 8.51 -6.15
C VAL A 27 -7.24 8.87 -7.17
N THR A 28 -8.50 8.52 -6.88
CA THR A 28 -9.67 8.91 -7.67
C THR A 28 -10.60 9.78 -6.81
N ARG A 29 -11.12 10.86 -7.37
CA ARG A 29 -11.95 11.83 -6.66
C ARG A 29 -13.24 12.13 -7.40
N PHE A 30 -14.30 12.41 -6.63
CA PHE A 30 -15.59 12.84 -7.12
C PHE A 30 -16.07 14.04 -6.32
N VAL A 31 -16.34 15.14 -7.00
CA VAL A 31 -16.80 16.40 -6.39
C VAL A 31 -18.30 16.51 -6.56
N GLY A 32 -19.02 16.71 -5.48
CA GLY A 32 -20.47 16.89 -5.49
C GLY A 32 -20.92 18.25 -6.07
N ALA A 33 -22.21 18.46 -6.09
CA ALA A 33 -22.82 19.66 -6.70
C ALA A 33 -22.53 20.98 -5.95
N GLN A 34 -22.02 20.91 -4.71
CA GLN A 34 -21.80 22.08 -3.86
C GLN A 34 -20.35 22.24 -3.41
N PRO A 35 -19.38 22.41 -4.32
CA PRO A 35 -17.96 22.46 -3.99
C PRO A 35 -17.60 23.66 -3.09
N ALA A 36 -18.36 24.75 -3.12
CA ALA A 36 -18.14 25.91 -2.28
C ALA A 36 -18.28 25.65 -0.77
N ARG A 37 -18.91 24.53 -0.39
CA ARG A 37 -19.04 24.10 1.02
C ARG A 37 -17.83 23.32 1.54
N LEU A 38 -16.96 22.92 0.66
CA LEU A 38 -15.75 22.16 1.01
C LEU A 38 -14.67 23.07 1.62
N GLY A 39 -13.87 22.53 2.54
CA GLY A 39 -12.77 23.24 3.19
C GLY A 39 -13.21 24.22 4.28
N GLN A 40 -14.46 24.18 4.73
CA GLN A 40 -15.01 25.15 5.66
C GLN A 40 -15.81 24.51 6.80
N GLY A 41 -15.69 25.11 7.97
CA GLY A 41 -16.54 24.80 9.11
C GLY A 41 -16.14 23.56 9.92
N PRO A 42 -17.02 23.15 10.83
CA PRO A 42 -16.78 21.97 11.67
C PRO A 42 -17.06 20.68 10.89
N ILE A 43 -16.14 19.72 11.02
CA ILE A 43 -16.26 18.39 10.45
C ILE A 43 -15.94 17.32 11.50
N ALA A 44 -16.76 16.28 11.57
CA ALA A 44 -16.48 15.09 12.36
C ALA A 44 -15.87 14.00 11.46
N VAL A 45 -14.95 13.19 12.00
CA VAL A 45 -14.39 12.04 11.29
C VAL A 45 -14.88 10.78 11.98
N ARG A 46 -15.47 9.85 11.22
CA ARG A 46 -16.02 8.60 11.76
C ARG A 46 -15.86 7.43 10.79
N PRO A 47 -15.99 6.18 11.27
CA PRO A 47 -16.05 5.03 10.36
C PRO A 47 -17.26 5.11 9.45
N ALA A 48 -17.10 4.71 8.19
CA ALA A 48 -18.24 4.54 7.30
C ALA A 48 -19.13 3.39 7.77
N PRO A 49 -20.45 3.48 7.60
CA PRO A 49 -21.35 2.39 7.97
C PRO A 49 -20.94 1.06 7.33
N GLY A 50 -20.86 0.00 8.15
CA GLY A 50 -20.43 -1.34 7.68
C GLY A 50 -18.99 -1.42 7.20
N ALA A 51 -18.11 -0.50 7.60
CA ALA A 51 -16.71 -0.57 7.24
C ALA A 51 -16.06 -1.80 7.86
N PRO A 52 -15.37 -2.65 7.06
CA PRO A 52 -14.57 -3.75 7.59
C PRO A 52 -13.27 -3.19 8.20
N GLY A 53 -12.74 -3.85 9.21
CA GLY A 53 -11.43 -3.52 9.77
C GLY A 53 -11.35 -3.72 11.28
N THR A 54 -10.14 -3.82 11.79
CA THR A 54 -9.87 -3.80 13.23
C THR A 54 -9.85 -2.37 13.72
N LEU A 55 -10.30 -2.13 14.96
CA LEU A 55 -10.32 -0.81 15.58
C LEU A 55 -8.93 -0.13 15.57
N ALA A 56 -7.86 -0.90 15.85
CA ALA A 56 -6.50 -0.37 15.90
C ALA A 56 -5.98 0.16 14.55
N ASP A 57 -6.26 -0.56 13.45
CA ASP A 57 -5.88 -0.08 12.11
C ASP A 57 -6.72 1.14 11.72
N PHE A 58 -8.01 1.14 12.08
CA PHE A 58 -8.91 2.24 11.75
C PHE A 58 -8.50 3.56 12.41
N GLU A 59 -8.08 3.56 13.68
CA GLU A 59 -7.66 4.77 14.40
C GLU A 59 -6.53 5.51 13.67
N ALA A 60 -5.51 4.78 13.19
CA ALA A 60 -4.41 5.39 12.46
C ALA A 60 -4.87 6.12 11.18
N PHE A 61 -5.84 5.54 10.46
CA PHE A 61 -6.40 6.17 9.25
C PHE A 61 -7.33 7.33 9.60
N GLN A 62 -8.10 7.22 10.67
CA GLN A 62 -8.97 8.30 11.17
C GLN A 62 -8.13 9.53 11.53
N ASP A 63 -7.04 9.34 12.27
CA ASP A 63 -6.13 10.42 12.68
C ASP A 63 -5.45 11.06 11.46
N ALA A 64 -4.98 10.27 10.51
CA ALA A 64 -4.35 10.78 9.29
C ALA A 64 -5.35 11.59 8.43
N VAL A 65 -6.60 11.13 8.30
CA VAL A 65 -7.68 11.85 7.60
C VAL A 65 -8.01 13.13 8.34
N ALA A 66 -8.16 13.10 9.68
CA ALA A 66 -8.43 14.27 10.51
C ALA A 66 -7.34 15.34 10.35
N ALA A 67 -6.06 14.93 10.40
CA ALA A 67 -4.93 15.83 10.17
C ALA A 67 -4.92 16.42 8.75
N GLY A 68 -5.26 15.61 7.73
CA GLY A 68 -5.41 16.07 6.36
C GLY A 68 -6.50 17.12 6.21
N LEU A 69 -7.69 16.88 6.77
CA LEU A 69 -8.82 17.80 6.75
C LEU A 69 -8.52 19.11 7.49
N ALA A 70 -7.81 19.05 8.62
CA ALA A 70 -7.37 20.23 9.35
C ALA A 70 -6.46 21.13 8.50
N ARG A 71 -5.55 20.56 7.73
CA ARG A 71 -4.69 21.31 6.78
C ARG A 71 -5.47 21.95 5.65
N LEU A 72 -6.63 21.42 5.29
CA LEU A 72 -7.52 21.98 4.27
C LEU A 72 -8.43 23.10 4.80
N GLY A 73 -8.33 23.47 6.09
CA GLY A 73 -9.10 24.54 6.70
C GLY A 73 -10.34 24.09 7.48
N TYR A 74 -10.60 22.79 7.55
CA TYR A 74 -11.68 22.28 8.42
C TYR A 74 -11.29 22.36 9.89
N ARG A 75 -12.29 22.64 10.73
CA ARG A 75 -12.18 22.48 12.17
C ARG A 75 -12.68 21.08 12.54
N VAL A 76 -11.75 20.16 12.76
CA VAL A 76 -12.10 18.80 13.18
C VAL A 76 -12.64 18.83 14.61
N VAL A 77 -13.82 18.26 14.81
CA VAL A 77 -14.52 18.20 16.11
C VAL A 77 -14.95 16.75 16.41
N ALA A 78 -15.03 16.44 17.69
CA ALA A 78 -15.58 15.17 18.15
C ALA A 78 -17.12 15.25 18.25
N GLY A 79 -17.80 14.12 18.06
CA GLY A 79 -19.25 13.99 18.22
C GLY A 79 -20.06 14.33 16.97
N ASP A 80 -21.39 14.25 17.12
CA ASP A 80 -22.33 14.28 15.99
C ASP A 80 -22.87 15.71 15.66
N SER A 81 -22.36 16.74 16.34
CA SER A 81 -22.83 18.13 16.14
C SER A 81 -22.17 18.89 15.01
N ALA A 82 -21.32 18.24 14.24
CA ALA A 82 -20.63 18.84 13.09
C ALA A 82 -21.59 19.03 11.90
N ALA A 83 -21.44 20.16 11.19
CA ALA A 83 -22.22 20.43 9.96
C ALA A 83 -21.87 19.46 8.82
N GLN A 84 -20.68 18.92 8.85
CA GLN A 84 -20.20 17.93 7.87
C GLN A 84 -19.59 16.72 8.59
N VAL A 85 -19.60 15.60 7.91
CA VAL A 85 -18.99 14.36 8.39
C VAL A 85 -18.13 13.73 7.31
N ALA A 86 -16.92 13.36 7.67
CA ALA A 86 -16.03 12.53 6.85
C ALA A 86 -16.17 11.06 7.28
N GLU A 87 -16.76 10.26 6.43
CA GLU A 87 -16.93 8.82 6.63
C GLU A 87 -15.75 8.09 6.00
N VAL A 88 -14.96 7.39 6.83
CA VAL A 88 -13.74 6.70 6.43
C VAL A 88 -13.98 5.21 6.35
N ARG A 89 -13.58 4.61 5.25
CA ARG A 89 -13.56 3.16 5.03
C ARG A 89 -12.12 2.73 4.72
N VAL A 90 -11.66 1.67 5.35
CA VAL A 90 -10.35 1.09 5.09
C VAL A 90 -10.51 -0.41 4.87
N LEU A 91 -9.90 -0.92 3.81
CA LEU A 91 -9.73 -2.34 3.55
C LEU A 91 -8.24 -2.62 3.37
N ARG A 92 -7.70 -3.49 4.20
CA ARG A 92 -6.30 -3.88 4.13
C ARG A 92 -6.20 -5.39 3.94
N THR A 93 -5.54 -5.82 2.87
CA THR A 93 -5.35 -7.23 2.52
C THR A 93 -3.86 -7.54 2.48
N LEU A 94 -3.47 -8.67 3.06
CA LEU A 94 -2.11 -9.17 2.98
C LEU A 94 -2.07 -10.27 1.93
N GLU A 95 -1.26 -10.06 0.92
CA GLU A 95 -1.01 -11.03 -0.13
C GLU A 95 0.40 -11.61 0.04
N ARG A 96 0.46 -12.92 0.03
CA ARG A 96 1.74 -13.63 -0.01
C ARG A 96 1.93 -14.16 -1.43
N PRO A 97 2.82 -13.55 -2.23
CA PRO A 97 3.08 -14.04 -3.57
C PRO A 97 3.54 -15.49 -3.52
N ALA A 98 2.93 -16.31 -4.35
CA ALA A 98 3.33 -17.71 -4.46
C ALA A 98 4.76 -17.79 -5.04
N ARG A 99 5.57 -18.71 -4.54
CA ARG A 99 6.84 -19.04 -5.20
C ARG A 99 6.55 -19.63 -6.57
N GLY A 100 7.15 -19.08 -7.63
CA GLY A 100 6.96 -19.56 -8.99
C GLY A 100 7.53 -20.98 -9.21
N ARG A 101 8.48 -21.43 -8.38
CA ARG A 101 9.07 -22.77 -8.36
C ARG A 101 9.36 -23.19 -6.92
N GLY A 102 9.25 -24.50 -6.66
CA GLY A 102 9.70 -25.08 -5.39
C GLY A 102 11.22 -24.91 -5.20
N PRO A 103 11.72 -25.02 -3.93
CA PRO A 103 13.14 -24.84 -3.63
C PRO A 103 14.04 -25.91 -4.29
N VAL A 104 13.45 -26.98 -4.79
CA VAL A 104 14.16 -28.05 -5.49
C VAL A 104 13.42 -28.36 -6.80
N SER A 105 14.12 -28.32 -7.92
CA SER A 105 13.61 -28.75 -9.21
C SER A 105 14.46 -29.92 -9.73
N VAL A 106 13.80 -30.95 -10.24
CA VAL A 106 14.43 -32.09 -10.93
C VAL A 106 14.12 -31.92 -12.41
N GLY A 107 15.16 -31.76 -13.20
CA GLY A 107 15.07 -31.69 -14.65
C GLY A 107 15.65 -32.96 -15.29
N VAL A 108 14.89 -33.56 -16.23
CA VAL A 108 15.39 -34.59 -17.10
C VAL A 108 15.59 -33.97 -18.49
N GLY A 109 16.82 -33.84 -18.91
CA GLY A 109 17.17 -33.34 -20.25
C GLY A 109 17.70 -34.48 -21.11
N GLY A 110 17.16 -34.64 -22.33
CA GLY A 110 17.71 -35.51 -23.36
C GLY A 110 18.23 -34.66 -24.53
N GLU A 111 19.46 -34.86 -24.92
CA GLU A 111 20.05 -34.23 -26.10
C GLU A 111 20.32 -35.30 -27.15
N THR A 112 19.78 -35.13 -28.37
CA THR A 112 20.04 -35.98 -29.51
C THR A 112 20.98 -35.24 -30.44
N GLY A 113 22.23 -35.62 -30.45
CA GLY A 113 23.24 -35.12 -31.38
C GLY A 113 23.78 -36.27 -32.24
N SER A 114 24.39 -35.95 -33.37
CA SER A 114 24.93 -36.91 -34.37
C SER A 114 26.03 -37.83 -33.82
N TYR A 115 26.44 -37.72 -32.58
CA TYR A 115 27.48 -38.53 -31.93
C TYR A 115 27.03 -39.22 -30.62
N GLY A 116 25.75 -39.40 -30.40
CA GLY A 116 25.24 -40.16 -29.26
C GLY A 116 24.11 -39.46 -28.55
N SER A 117 23.20 -40.24 -28.00
CA SER A 117 22.10 -39.78 -27.12
C SER A 117 22.56 -39.88 -25.67
N GLY A 118 22.55 -38.75 -24.95
CA GLY A 118 22.82 -38.70 -23.53
C GLY A 118 21.56 -38.28 -22.78
N VAL A 119 21.20 -38.98 -21.68
CA VAL A 119 20.17 -38.58 -20.74
C VAL A 119 20.88 -38.00 -19.52
N GLY A 120 20.63 -36.72 -19.23
CA GLY A 120 21.16 -36.04 -18.05
C GLY A 120 20.06 -35.80 -17.01
N LEU A 121 20.33 -36.12 -15.76
CA LEU A 121 19.52 -35.72 -14.62
C LEU A 121 20.16 -34.48 -14.00
N GLY A 122 19.42 -33.37 -14.00
CA GLY A 122 19.83 -32.12 -13.34
C GLY A 122 19.02 -31.88 -12.09
N LEU A 123 19.70 -31.62 -10.97
CA LEU A 123 19.09 -31.11 -9.75
C LEU A 123 19.35 -29.60 -9.70
N GLY A 124 18.28 -28.81 -9.74
CA GLY A 124 18.34 -27.37 -9.53
C GLY A 124 17.90 -27.05 -8.10
N ILE A 125 18.71 -26.28 -7.36
CA ILE A 125 18.34 -25.75 -6.06
C ILE A 125 18.14 -24.26 -6.23
N ASP A 126 16.91 -23.78 -5.96
CA ASP A 126 16.60 -22.35 -5.96
C ASP A 126 16.84 -21.78 -4.56
N LEU A 127 17.90 -21.03 -4.40
CA LEU A 127 18.28 -20.35 -3.15
C LEU A 127 17.69 -18.95 -3.04
N THR A 128 16.84 -18.54 -3.98
CA THR A 128 16.20 -17.23 -3.96
C THR A 128 15.26 -17.12 -2.73
N PRO A 129 15.41 -16.08 -1.89
CA PRO A 129 14.50 -15.84 -0.79
C PRO A 129 13.06 -15.73 -1.30
N PRO A 130 12.06 -16.17 -0.53
CA PRO A 130 10.67 -15.99 -0.91
C PRO A 130 10.35 -14.49 -1.07
N PRO A 131 9.49 -14.12 -2.05
CA PRO A 131 9.03 -12.75 -2.17
C PRO A 131 8.40 -12.29 -0.85
N PRO A 132 8.62 -11.02 -0.45
CA PRO A 132 8.01 -10.48 0.76
C PRO A 132 6.49 -10.42 0.62
N GLU A 133 5.79 -10.52 1.75
CA GLU A 133 4.34 -10.26 1.79
C GLU A 133 4.07 -8.81 1.38
N VAL A 134 3.02 -8.61 0.59
CA VAL A 134 2.56 -7.30 0.14
C VAL A 134 1.25 -6.96 0.84
N ALA A 135 1.22 -5.80 1.48
CA ALA A 135 -0.01 -5.22 2.02
C ALA A 135 -0.62 -4.30 0.96
N SER A 136 -1.80 -4.66 0.47
CA SER A 136 -2.64 -3.81 -0.37
C SER A 136 -3.67 -3.12 0.50
N THR A 137 -3.73 -1.79 0.44
CA THR A 137 -4.63 -0.97 1.25
C THR A 137 -5.49 -0.11 0.35
N GLN A 138 -6.79 -0.13 0.58
CA GLN A 138 -7.77 0.75 -0.04
C GLN A 138 -8.37 1.64 1.06
N MET A 139 -8.37 2.94 0.84
CA MET A 139 -8.98 3.92 1.73
C MET A 139 -10.00 4.74 0.95
N GLY A 140 -11.23 4.79 1.45
CA GLY A 140 -12.30 5.66 0.94
C GLY A 140 -12.66 6.70 1.99
N VAL A 141 -12.85 7.94 1.56
CA VAL A 141 -13.35 9.05 2.41
C VAL A 141 -14.51 9.71 1.69
N VAL A 142 -15.66 9.79 2.35
CA VAL A 142 -16.83 10.50 1.83
C VAL A 142 -17.15 11.65 2.78
N ILE A 143 -17.12 12.88 2.27
CA ILE A 143 -17.57 14.07 3.03
C ILE A 143 -19.04 14.30 2.72
N ARG A 144 -19.88 14.27 3.76
CA ARG A 144 -21.32 14.50 3.67
C ARG A 144 -21.74 15.73 4.45
N ASP A 145 -22.77 16.36 3.97
CA ASP A 145 -23.56 17.32 4.75
C ASP A 145 -24.41 16.57 5.76
N THR A 146 -24.30 16.91 7.04
CA THR A 146 -24.99 16.18 8.11
C THR A 146 -26.51 16.38 8.06
N ALA A 147 -26.97 17.57 7.66
CA ALA A 147 -28.41 17.89 7.65
C ALA A 147 -29.14 17.22 6.47
N SER A 148 -28.55 17.21 5.28
CA SER A 148 -29.19 16.67 4.07
C SER A 148 -28.76 15.24 3.75
N GLY A 149 -27.66 14.76 4.32
CA GLY A 149 -27.04 13.48 3.96
C GLY A 149 -26.37 13.47 2.57
N GLN A 150 -26.36 14.58 1.86
CA GLN A 150 -25.77 14.67 0.52
C GLN A 150 -24.25 14.51 0.57
N SER A 151 -23.70 13.75 -0.39
CA SER A 151 -22.27 13.68 -0.59
C SER A 151 -21.77 14.99 -1.22
N LEU A 152 -20.85 15.65 -0.54
CA LEU A 152 -20.17 16.85 -1.02
C LEU A 152 -18.89 16.51 -1.77
N TRP A 153 -18.24 15.42 -1.37
CA TRP A 153 -16.99 14.95 -1.97
C TRP A 153 -16.75 13.48 -1.62
N GLU A 154 -16.14 12.77 -2.53
CA GLU A 154 -15.66 11.41 -2.32
C GLU A 154 -14.24 11.26 -2.86
N GLY A 155 -13.37 10.62 -2.09
CA GLY A 155 -12.03 10.29 -2.51
C GLY A 155 -11.71 8.83 -2.21
N ARG A 156 -11.03 8.18 -3.14
CA ARG A 156 -10.53 6.80 -3.00
C ARG A 156 -9.05 6.80 -3.25
N ALA A 157 -8.31 6.12 -2.40
CA ALA A 157 -6.88 5.93 -2.51
C ALA A 157 -6.55 4.45 -2.45
N GLU A 158 -5.64 3.99 -3.31
CA GLU A 158 -5.12 2.62 -3.33
C GLU A 158 -3.61 2.66 -3.24
N PHE A 159 -3.05 1.80 -2.39
CA PHE A 159 -1.62 1.74 -2.14
C PHE A 159 -1.19 0.31 -1.80
N SER A 160 -0.05 -0.11 -2.32
CA SER A 160 0.52 -1.42 -2.03
C SER A 160 2.00 -1.29 -1.65
N ALA A 161 2.38 -1.95 -0.56
CA ALA A 161 3.76 -1.98 -0.13
C ALA A 161 4.12 -3.32 0.51
N SER A 162 5.36 -3.76 0.30
CA SER A 162 5.87 -4.96 0.93
C SER A 162 6.19 -4.72 2.41
N ARG A 163 6.05 -5.78 3.23
CA ARG A 163 6.23 -5.70 4.68
C ARG A 163 7.64 -5.36 5.15
N ASN A 164 8.63 -5.49 4.29
CA ASN A 164 10.01 -5.06 4.54
C ASN A 164 10.26 -3.58 4.25
N THR A 165 9.21 -2.76 4.21
CA THR A 165 9.27 -1.32 4.02
C THR A 165 8.77 -0.56 5.26
N PRO A 166 9.05 0.75 5.40
CA PRO A 166 8.46 1.58 6.45
C PRO A 166 6.92 1.57 6.45
N TYR A 167 6.31 1.29 5.30
CA TYR A 167 4.86 1.20 5.14
C TYR A 167 4.23 -0.13 5.60
N ALA A 168 5.00 -0.99 6.26
CA ALA A 168 4.45 -2.15 6.95
C ALA A 168 3.47 -1.75 8.06
N SER A 169 3.70 -0.60 8.71
CA SER A 169 2.82 -0.07 9.75
C SER A 169 1.57 0.60 9.16
N ALA A 170 0.43 0.45 9.86
CA ALA A 170 -0.82 1.12 9.50
C ALA A 170 -0.66 2.64 9.52
N GLN A 171 0.06 3.18 10.50
CA GLN A 171 0.26 4.63 10.67
C GLN A 171 1.01 5.24 9.47
N ALA A 172 2.16 4.67 9.06
CA ALA A 172 2.92 5.21 7.93
C ALA A 172 2.12 5.13 6.61
N THR A 173 1.39 4.03 6.41
CA THR A 173 0.49 3.86 5.27
C THR A 173 -0.64 4.88 5.29
N ALA A 174 -1.28 5.09 6.44
CA ALA A 174 -2.38 6.04 6.60
C ALA A 174 -1.97 7.48 6.27
N HIS A 175 -0.83 7.93 6.80
CA HIS A 175 -0.31 9.27 6.49
C HIS A 175 -0.01 9.44 5.01
N LYS A 176 0.72 8.49 4.39
CA LYS A 176 1.02 8.55 2.96
C LYS A 176 -0.25 8.61 2.11
N MET A 177 -1.23 7.78 2.42
CA MET A 177 -2.49 7.73 1.67
C MET A 177 -3.34 8.99 1.89
N ALA A 178 -3.42 9.52 3.11
CA ALA A 178 -4.16 10.76 3.39
C ALA A 178 -3.51 11.97 2.71
N ASP A 179 -2.19 12.08 2.74
CA ASP A 179 -1.45 13.16 2.07
C ASP A 179 -1.69 13.12 0.55
N ALA A 180 -1.64 11.94 -0.05
CA ALA A 180 -1.94 11.77 -1.47
C ALA A 180 -3.41 12.08 -1.79
N LEU A 181 -4.35 11.58 -0.97
CA LEU A 181 -5.78 11.74 -1.17
C LEU A 181 -6.21 13.21 -1.18
N PHE A 182 -5.62 14.01 -0.28
CA PHE A 182 -5.94 15.44 -0.14
C PHE A 182 -5.02 16.37 -0.93
N SER A 183 -4.01 15.84 -1.61
CA SER A 183 -3.14 16.63 -2.49
C SER A 183 -3.96 17.25 -3.64
N GLY A 184 -3.99 18.58 -3.74
CA GLY A 184 -4.79 19.30 -4.77
C GLY A 184 -6.30 19.20 -4.57
N PHE A 185 -6.77 19.01 -3.33
CA PHE A 185 -8.20 19.01 -2.97
C PHE A 185 -8.93 20.28 -3.45
N PRO A 186 -10.18 20.20 -3.94
CA PRO A 186 -11.02 19.00 -4.06
C PRO A 186 -10.71 18.15 -5.30
N GLY A 187 -9.87 18.58 -6.23
CA GLY A 187 -9.54 17.91 -7.47
C GLY A 187 -10.62 18.00 -8.54
N ARG A 188 -10.46 17.21 -9.59
CA ARG A 188 -11.46 17.10 -10.67
C ARG A 188 -12.26 15.81 -10.50
N SER A 189 -13.58 15.91 -10.71
CA SER A 189 -14.48 14.77 -10.58
C SER A 189 -14.20 13.71 -11.66
N GLY A 190 -14.01 12.46 -11.23
CA GLY A 190 -13.72 11.32 -12.12
C GLY A 190 -12.26 11.20 -12.56
N GLU A 191 -11.38 12.10 -12.12
CA GLU A 191 -9.94 12.02 -12.43
C GLU A 191 -9.25 11.03 -11.49
N THR A 192 -8.39 10.18 -12.07
CA THR A 192 -7.47 9.32 -11.32
C THR A 192 -6.04 9.83 -11.52
N ILE A 193 -5.32 10.06 -10.44
CA ILE A 193 -3.93 10.50 -10.44
C ILE A 193 -3.06 9.54 -9.65
N GLU A 194 -1.77 9.50 -9.97
CA GLU A 194 -0.77 8.76 -9.20
C GLU A 194 0.14 9.73 -8.45
N VAL A 195 0.23 9.55 -7.13
CA VAL A 195 1.06 10.34 -6.23
C VAL A 195 2.20 9.47 -5.69
N LYS A 196 3.44 9.91 -5.89
CA LYS A 196 4.66 9.18 -5.45
C LYS A 196 4.99 9.40 -3.99
#